data_5297b67a6c1e5649a822aa682fa1839a
#
_entry.id   5297b67a6c1e5649a822aa682fa1839a
#
_cell.length_a   1.000
_cell.length_b   1.000
_cell.length_c   1.000
_cell.angle_alpha   90.00
_cell.angle_beta   90.00
_cell.angle_gamma   90.00
#
_symmetry.space_group_name_H-M   'P 1'
#
loop_
_entity.id
_entity.type
_entity.pdbx_description
1 polymer ?
#
loop_
_entity_poly.entity_id
_entity_poly.type
_entity_poly.pdbx_seq_one_letter_code
_entity_poly.pdbx_strand_id
1 'polypeptide(L)'
;MVIFPNAKINIGLFVTEKRSDGFHNLETVFYPIDLRDILEITEMKGEKGRCVFTSTGIPIDCPPEKNLVSKAYAILATEYDLSSVDVHLHKIIPYGAGLGGGSADAAFMLVGLNQLFSLGLNEEQLMGYAARLGSDCPFFVLNHPVFAFGKGELMETIDLSLKDYHMVLVKPNRGVSTPEAYRGITPRAASFDLRELGKLPVEQWTGVVVNDFENSVIPKVPEIEEVKNILRDLGAIYVSMTGSGSAVYGLFHHLVEAEKAFPEYFVWQSE
;
A
#
# COMPACT_ATOMS: atom_id res chain seq x y z
N MET A 1 -1.73 6.29 -22.72
CA MET A 1 -0.68 6.71 -21.74
C MET A 1 -0.36 5.50 -20.86
N VAL A 2 0.91 5.35 -20.44
CA VAL A 2 1.32 4.26 -19.51
C VAL A 2 1.86 4.92 -18.24
N ILE A 3 1.40 4.44 -17.08
CA ILE A 3 1.81 4.89 -15.76
C ILE A 3 2.10 3.69 -14.86
N PHE A 4 2.81 3.90 -13.75
CA PHE A 4 3.37 2.82 -12.93
C PHE A 4 2.92 3.00 -11.47
N PRO A 5 1.72 2.52 -11.09
CA PRO A 5 1.25 2.54 -9.70
C PRO A 5 2.21 1.76 -8.80
N ASN A 6 2.76 2.41 -7.77
CA ASN A 6 3.70 1.78 -6.86
C ASN A 6 3.02 1.32 -5.56
N ALA A 7 3.61 0.35 -4.89
CA ALA A 7 3.18 -0.11 -3.57
C ALA A 7 3.60 0.86 -2.46
N LYS A 8 3.10 0.61 -1.26
CA LYS A 8 3.56 1.22 0.00
C LYS A 8 3.86 0.14 1.04
N ILE A 9 4.65 0.49 2.03
CA ILE A 9 4.73 -0.23 3.29
C ILE A 9 4.24 0.64 4.46
N ASN A 10 3.90 -0.01 5.58
CA ASN A 10 3.71 0.64 6.86
C ASN A 10 4.99 0.48 7.68
N ILE A 11 5.56 1.59 8.16
CA ILE A 11 6.69 1.58 9.09
C ILE A 11 6.14 1.95 10.46
N GLY A 12 6.09 0.96 11.35
CA GLY A 12 5.28 1.03 12.57
C GLY A 12 3.78 1.08 12.26
N LEU A 13 3.00 0.50 13.13
CA LEU A 13 1.54 0.64 13.12
C LEU A 13 1.02 0.40 14.53
N PHE A 14 0.49 1.45 15.13
CA PHE A 14 -0.13 1.42 16.44
C PHE A 14 -1.64 1.54 16.31
N VAL A 15 -2.40 0.65 16.93
CA VAL A 15 -3.87 0.77 17.02
C VAL A 15 -4.18 1.41 18.37
N THR A 16 -4.53 2.71 18.34
CA THR A 16 -4.54 3.53 19.55
C THR A 16 -5.89 3.58 20.27
N GLU A 17 -7.00 3.42 19.54
CA GLU A 17 -8.33 3.53 20.12
C GLU A 17 -9.35 2.74 19.30
N LYS A 18 -10.36 2.18 19.99
CA LYS A 18 -11.58 1.70 19.36
C LYS A 18 -12.65 2.79 19.39
N ARG A 19 -13.12 3.21 18.25
CA ARG A 19 -14.08 4.31 18.07
C ARG A 19 -15.53 3.83 18.27
N SER A 20 -16.41 4.77 18.56
CA SER A 20 -17.85 4.51 18.69
C SER A 20 -18.53 4.13 17.37
N ASP A 21 -17.92 4.48 16.20
CA ASP A 21 -18.38 4.13 14.85
C ASP A 21 -17.98 2.70 14.43
N GLY A 22 -17.32 1.95 15.32
CA GLY A 22 -16.87 0.58 15.08
C GLY A 22 -15.50 0.46 14.41
N PHE A 23 -14.92 1.57 13.96
CA PHE A 23 -13.56 1.64 13.44
C PHE A 23 -12.52 1.79 14.57
N HIS A 24 -11.26 1.86 14.19
CA HIS A 24 -10.16 2.11 15.11
C HIS A 24 -9.36 3.33 14.68
N ASN A 25 -8.88 4.10 15.64
CA ASN A 25 -7.81 5.04 15.40
C ASN A 25 -6.49 4.28 15.35
N LEU A 26 -5.64 4.68 14.41
CA LEU A 26 -4.30 4.14 14.24
C LEU A 26 -3.28 5.26 14.02
N GLU A 27 -2.02 4.93 14.22
CA GLU A 27 -0.87 5.76 13.87
C GLU A 27 0.13 4.89 13.11
N THR A 28 0.58 5.36 11.95
CA THR A 28 1.52 4.62 11.10
C THR A 28 2.29 5.60 10.20
N VAL A 29 3.43 5.17 9.69
CA VAL A 29 4.05 5.85 8.56
C VAL A 29 3.77 5.06 7.30
N PHE A 30 3.19 5.72 6.28
CA PHE A 30 3.16 5.19 4.93
C PHE A 30 4.43 5.60 4.20
N TYR A 31 5.09 4.63 3.60
CA TYR A 31 6.31 4.83 2.82
C TYR A 31 6.15 4.19 1.44
N PRO A 32 6.27 4.96 0.34
CA PRO A 32 6.16 4.41 -1.01
C PRO A 32 7.39 3.57 -1.35
N ILE A 33 7.19 2.44 -2.02
CA ILE A 33 8.28 1.57 -2.48
C ILE A 33 8.17 1.32 -3.98
N ASP A 34 9.27 0.94 -4.62
CA ASP A 34 9.39 0.83 -6.08
C ASP A 34 8.92 -0.52 -6.66
N LEU A 35 8.09 -1.26 -5.93
CA LEU A 35 7.32 -2.38 -6.46
C LEU A 35 6.09 -1.82 -7.18
N ARG A 36 5.98 -2.02 -8.50
CA ARG A 36 5.00 -1.31 -9.34
C ARG A 36 4.14 -2.25 -10.17
N ASP A 37 2.87 -1.87 -10.31
CA ASP A 37 1.99 -2.34 -11.38
C ASP A 37 2.21 -1.51 -12.66
N ILE A 38 1.62 -1.93 -13.78
CA ILE A 38 1.63 -1.16 -15.03
C ILE A 38 0.17 -0.90 -15.42
N LEU A 39 -0.18 0.37 -15.54
CA LEU A 39 -1.52 0.81 -15.92
C LEU A 39 -1.47 1.58 -17.24
N GLU A 40 -2.08 1.02 -18.27
CA GLU A 40 -2.26 1.67 -19.56
C GLU A 40 -3.67 2.21 -19.68
N ILE A 41 -3.80 3.49 -20.11
CA ILE A 41 -5.07 4.16 -20.32
C ILE A 41 -5.09 4.72 -21.75
N THR A 42 -6.03 4.26 -22.56
CA THR A 42 -6.21 4.69 -23.96
C THR A 42 -7.58 5.31 -24.14
N GLU A 43 -7.63 6.54 -24.67
CA GLU A 43 -8.88 7.22 -25.00
C GLU A 43 -9.56 6.52 -26.18
N MET A 44 -10.86 6.22 -26.06
CA MET A 44 -11.72 5.70 -27.11
C MET A 44 -12.48 6.87 -27.76
N LYS A 45 -11.87 7.48 -28.78
CA LYS A 45 -12.45 8.68 -29.45
C LYS A 45 -13.82 8.39 -30.05
N GLY A 46 -14.76 9.30 -29.82
CA GLY A 46 -16.13 9.20 -30.33
C GLY A 46 -17.10 8.40 -29.48
N GLU A 47 -16.61 7.75 -28.42
CA GLU A 47 -17.43 7.08 -27.41
C GLU A 47 -17.37 7.83 -26.07
N LYS A 48 -18.43 7.77 -25.28
CA LYS A 48 -18.51 8.47 -23.98
C LYS A 48 -19.03 7.56 -22.87
N GLY A 49 -18.56 7.84 -21.65
CA GLY A 49 -19.13 7.30 -20.41
C GLY A 49 -18.82 5.83 -20.13
N ARG A 50 -17.86 5.21 -20.83
CA ARG A 50 -17.52 3.80 -20.65
C ARG A 50 -16.04 3.61 -20.29
N CYS A 51 -15.77 2.77 -19.32
CA CYS A 51 -14.44 2.23 -19.02
C CYS A 51 -14.42 0.74 -19.37
N VAL A 52 -13.66 0.36 -20.38
CA VAL A 52 -13.38 -1.04 -20.72
C VAL A 52 -12.13 -1.44 -19.94
N PHE A 53 -12.26 -2.36 -18.98
CA PHE A 53 -11.18 -2.77 -18.10
C PHE A 53 -10.75 -4.21 -18.40
N THR A 54 -9.47 -4.40 -18.62
CA THR A 54 -8.81 -5.70 -18.77
C THR A 54 -7.61 -5.81 -17.84
N SER A 55 -7.20 -7.02 -17.47
CA SER A 55 -6.02 -7.22 -16.64
C SER A 55 -5.24 -8.46 -17.02
N THR A 56 -3.92 -8.42 -16.75
CA THR A 56 -2.97 -9.52 -16.85
C THR A 56 -2.09 -9.58 -15.59
N GLY A 57 -1.18 -10.56 -15.52
CA GLY A 57 -0.32 -10.77 -14.34
C GLY A 57 -1.06 -11.52 -13.24
N ILE A 58 -0.97 -11.06 -11.99
CA ILE A 58 -1.66 -11.68 -10.85
C ILE A 58 -3.19 -11.58 -11.07
N PRO A 59 -3.94 -12.70 -11.06
CA PRO A 59 -5.37 -12.70 -11.31
C PRO A 59 -6.14 -11.80 -10.33
N ILE A 60 -7.08 -11.02 -10.85
CA ILE A 60 -7.95 -10.13 -10.07
C ILE A 60 -9.30 -10.82 -9.89
N ASP A 61 -9.61 -11.24 -8.66
CA ASP A 61 -10.89 -11.90 -8.34
C ASP A 61 -11.97 -10.86 -7.99
N CYS A 62 -12.30 -10.02 -8.97
CA CYS A 62 -13.48 -9.15 -8.87
C CYS A 62 -14.01 -8.79 -10.28
N PRO A 63 -15.32 -8.61 -10.45
CA PRO A 63 -15.89 -8.13 -11.69
C PRO A 63 -15.29 -6.77 -12.10
N PRO A 64 -15.04 -6.53 -13.41
CA PRO A 64 -14.43 -5.30 -13.91
C PRO A 64 -15.07 -4.00 -13.38
N GLU A 65 -16.38 -3.96 -13.28
CA GLU A 65 -17.13 -2.79 -12.81
C GLU A 65 -16.99 -2.54 -11.29
N LYS A 66 -16.55 -3.55 -10.53
CA LYS A 66 -16.26 -3.44 -9.09
C LYS A 66 -14.82 -3.08 -8.81
N ASN A 67 -13.94 -3.18 -9.81
CA ASN A 67 -12.54 -2.81 -9.66
C ASN A 67 -12.40 -1.31 -9.37
N LEU A 68 -11.48 -0.95 -8.47
CA LEU A 68 -11.27 0.44 -8.06
C LEU A 68 -10.82 1.33 -9.22
N VAL A 69 -10.11 0.78 -10.21
CA VAL A 69 -9.72 1.50 -11.45
C VAL A 69 -10.95 1.93 -12.23
N SER A 70 -11.92 1.03 -12.45
CA SER A 70 -13.17 1.35 -13.13
C SER A 70 -14.02 2.35 -12.34
N LYS A 71 -14.02 2.22 -11.00
CA LYS A 71 -14.72 3.18 -10.11
C LYS A 71 -14.07 4.57 -10.15
N ALA A 72 -12.74 4.64 -10.26
CA ALA A 72 -12.03 5.91 -10.40
C ALA A 72 -12.46 6.66 -11.68
N TYR A 73 -12.57 5.94 -12.81
CA TYR A 73 -13.17 6.53 -14.02
C TYR A 73 -14.61 6.99 -13.79
N ALA A 74 -15.45 6.11 -13.24
CA ALA A 74 -16.87 6.40 -13.04
C ALA A 74 -17.11 7.65 -12.17
N ILE A 75 -16.32 7.83 -11.11
CA ILE A 75 -16.41 9.01 -10.23
C ILE A 75 -16.13 10.29 -11.02
N LEU A 76 -15.09 10.36 -11.83
CA LEU A 76 -14.78 11.54 -12.63
C LEU A 76 -15.80 11.73 -13.77
N ALA A 77 -16.26 10.66 -14.41
CA ALA A 77 -17.23 10.72 -15.49
C ALA A 77 -18.62 11.23 -15.06
N THR A 78 -18.92 11.27 -13.73
CA THR A 78 -20.15 11.90 -13.23
C THR A 78 -20.09 13.42 -13.22
N GLU A 79 -18.89 14.00 -13.20
CA GLU A 79 -18.67 15.44 -13.03
C GLU A 79 -18.04 16.07 -14.27
N TYR A 80 -17.36 15.26 -15.11
CA TYR A 80 -16.68 15.68 -16.32
C TYR A 80 -17.18 14.91 -17.54
N ASP A 81 -17.33 15.58 -18.67
CA ASP A 81 -17.75 14.94 -19.94
C ASP A 81 -16.57 14.18 -20.57
N LEU A 82 -16.24 13.00 -19.98
CA LEU A 82 -15.10 12.20 -20.40
C LEU A 82 -15.43 11.32 -21.62
N SER A 83 -14.48 11.21 -22.56
CA SER A 83 -14.49 10.13 -23.54
C SER A 83 -14.37 8.79 -22.83
N SER A 84 -14.89 7.74 -23.46
CA SER A 84 -14.64 6.35 -23.00
C SER A 84 -13.15 6.05 -23.01
N VAL A 85 -12.73 5.13 -22.14
CA VAL A 85 -11.34 4.67 -22.07
C VAL A 85 -11.27 3.14 -22.14
N ASP A 86 -10.24 2.66 -22.82
CA ASP A 86 -9.75 1.27 -22.71
C ASP A 86 -8.58 1.25 -21.74
N VAL A 87 -8.68 0.40 -20.70
CA VAL A 87 -7.73 0.35 -19.60
C VAL A 87 -7.20 -1.06 -19.45
N HIS A 88 -5.88 -1.19 -19.49
CA HIS A 88 -5.19 -2.44 -19.22
C HIS A 88 -4.32 -2.32 -17.98
N LEU A 89 -4.54 -3.20 -17.00
CA LEU A 89 -3.73 -3.29 -15.77
C LEU A 89 -2.91 -4.59 -15.78
N HIS A 90 -1.58 -4.46 -15.83
CA HIS A 90 -0.69 -5.59 -15.55
C HIS A 90 -0.34 -5.61 -14.06
N LYS A 91 -0.89 -6.60 -13.35
CA LYS A 91 -0.81 -6.70 -11.89
C LYS A 91 0.43 -7.48 -11.45
N ILE A 92 1.29 -6.81 -10.69
CA ILE A 92 2.53 -7.34 -10.10
C ILE A 92 2.45 -7.30 -8.57
N ILE A 93 1.84 -6.25 -8.00
CA ILE A 93 1.71 -6.08 -6.55
C ILE A 93 0.69 -7.09 -6.00
N PRO A 94 1.07 -7.98 -5.05
CA PRO A 94 0.16 -8.99 -4.52
C PRO A 94 -1.02 -8.40 -3.74
N TYR A 95 -2.17 -9.06 -3.82
CA TYR A 95 -3.36 -8.72 -3.02
C TYR A 95 -3.27 -9.22 -1.58
N GLY A 96 -3.99 -8.55 -0.68
CA GLY A 96 -4.14 -8.96 0.71
C GLY A 96 -2.79 -9.03 1.44
N ALA A 97 -1.87 -8.17 1.05
CA ALA A 97 -0.48 -8.16 1.52
C ALA A 97 -0.12 -6.95 2.40
N GLY A 98 -1.06 -6.01 2.62
CA GLY A 98 -0.77 -4.76 3.32
C GLY A 98 -0.02 -3.72 2.48
N LEU A 99 0.05 -3.90 1.16
CA LEU A 99 0.87 -3.11 0.23
C LEU A 99 0.12 -1.98 -0.48
N GLY A 100 -1.20 -1.90 -0.33
CA GLY A 100 -2.02 -0.84 -0.93
C GLY A 100 -2.19 -0.88 -2.46
N GLY A 101 -1.79 -1.98 -3.15
CA GLY A 101 -1.74 -2.04 -4.61
C GLY A 101 -3.03 -1.63 -5.33
N GLY A 102 -4.20 -2.12 -4.88
CA GLY A 102 -5.48 -1.72 -5.48
C GLY A 102 -5.84 -0.25 -5.26
N SER A 103 -5.43 0.34 -4.13
CA SER A 103 -5.58 1.77 -3.85
C SER A 103 -4.63 2.61 -4.69
N ALA A 104 -3.41 2.10 -4.93
CA ALA A 104 -2.46 2.69 -5.85
C ALA A 104 -3.00 2.74 -7.28
N ASP A 105 -3.49 1.59 -7.79
CA ASP A 105 -4.07 1.51 -9.13
C ASP A 105 -5.18 2.55 -9.33
N ALA A 106 -6.05 2.69 -8.33
CA ALA A 106 -7.17 3.64 -8.37
C ALA A 106 -6.71 5.11 -8.31
N ALA A 107 -5.78 5.45 -7.44
CA ALA A 107 -5.26 6.82 -7.31
C ALA A 107 -4.50 7.22 -8.58
N PHE A 108 -3.65 6.33 -9.10
CA PHE A 108 -2.94 6.57 -10.36
C PHE A 108 -3.91 6.67 -11.54
N MET A 109 -5.02 5.92 -11.55
CA MET A 109 -6.07 6.10 -12.55
C MET A 109 -6.66 7.52 -12.51
N LEU A 110 -6.97 8.07 -11.32
CA LEU A 110 -7.44 9.45 -11.17
C LEU A 110 -6.42 10.45 -11.71
N VAL A 111 -5.14 10.31 -11.34
CA VAL A 111 -4.04 11.15 -11.81
C VAL A 111 -3.88 11.04 -13.34
N GLY A 112 -3.91 9.82 -13.86
CA GLY A 112 -3.81 9.55 -15.30
C GLY A 112 -4.96 10.17 -16.11
N LEU A 113 -6.19 10.06 -15.63
CA LEU A 113 -7.37 10.69 -16.27
C LEU A 113 -7.29 12.22 -16.21
N ASN A 114 -6.84 12.79 -15.07
CA ASN A 114 -6.62 14.23 -14.95
C ASN A 114 -5.62 14.73 -16.00
N GLN A 115 -4.53 14.00 -16.22
CA GLN A 115 -3.54 14.34 -17.25
C GLN A 115 -4.08 14.10 -18.67
N LEU A 116 -4.68 12.94 -18.95
CA LEU A 116 -5.15 12.54 -20.28
C LEU A 116 -6.20 13.51 -20.83
N PHE A 117 -7.13 13.93 -19.97
CA PHE A 117 -8.23 14.83 -20.35
C PHE A 117 -7.99 16.29 -19.96
N SER A 118 -6.80 16.63 -19.42
CA SER A 118 -6.44 18.00 -19.02
C SER A 118 -7.50 18.66 -18.13
N LEU A 119 -7.97 17.91 -17.09
CA LEU A 119 -9.06 18.36 -16.22
C LEU A 119 -8.67 19.53 -15.30
N GLY A 120 -7.36 19.74 -15.08
CA GLY A 120 -6.85 20.84 -14.27
C GLY A 120 -7.08 20.65 -12.76
N LEU A 121 -7.33 19.41 -12.30
CA LEU A 121 -7.50 19.09 -10.89
C LEU A 121 -6.18 19.26 -10.15
N ASN A 122 -6.21 19.97 -9.02
CA ASN A 122 -5.08 20.07 -8.11
C ASN A 122 -5.01 18.84 -7.18
N GLU A 123 -3.94 18.75 -6.39
CA GLU A 123 -3.67 17.64 -5.47
C GLU A 123 -4.81 17.45 -4.47
N GLU A 124 -5.32 18.53 -3.85
CA GLU A 124 -6.40 18.47 -2.86
C GLU A 124 -7.70 17.91 -3.48
N GLN A 125 -8.03 18.32 -4.68
CA GLN A 125 -9.21 17.81 -5.41
C GLN A 125 -9.05 16.32 -5.75
N LEU A 126 -7.86 15.91 -6.22
CA LEU A 126 -7.56 14.50 -6.51
C LEU A 126 -7.62 13.64 -5.23
N MET A 127 -7.10 14.13 -4.11
CA MET A 127 -7.22 13.47 -2.81
C MET A 127 -8.69 13.33 -2.38
N GLY A 128 -9.52 14.34 -2.64
CA GLY A 128 -10.95 14.29 -2.37
C GLY A 128 -11.66 13.18 -3.15
N TYR A 129 -11.33 13.00 -4.44
CA TYR A 129 -11.84 11.89 -5.25
C TYR A 129 -11.29 10.55 -4.76
N ALA A 130 -10.00 10.48 -4.46
CA ALA A 130 -9.33 9.28 -3.98
C ALA A 130 -9.95 8.78 -2.65
N ALA A 131 -10.27 9.68 -1.72
CA ALA A 131 -10.91 9.34 -0.44
C ALA A 131 -12.28 8.66 -0.60
N ARG A 132 -13.00 8.93 -1.69
CA ARG A 132 -14.29 8.27 -2.03
C ARG A 132 -14.09 6.81 -2.50
N LEU A 133 -12.87 6.43 -2.92
CA LEU A 133 -12.52 5.09 -3.38
C LEU A 133 -12.01 4.19 -2.25
N GLY A 134 -11.27 4.77 -1.30
CA GLY A 134 -10.73 4.03 -0.17
C GLY A 134 -9.79 4.88 0.69
N SER A 135 -9.61 4.48 1.96
CA SER A 135 -8.82 5.24 2.95
C SER A 135 -7.35 5.40 2.58
N ASP A 136 -6.76 4.40 1.91
CA ASP A 136 -5.36 4.44 1.49
C ASP A 136 -5.14 5.16 0.14
N CYS A 137 -6.22 5.39 -0.66
CA CYS A 137 -6.08 5.99 -1.98
C CYS A 137 -5.48 7.41 -1.97
N PRO A 138 -5.84 8.32 -1.02
CA PRO A 138 -5.25 9.65 -0.96
C PRO A 138 -3.73 9.65 -0.80
N PHE A 139 -3.16 8.66 -0.08
CA PHE A 139 -1.71 8.52 0.07
C PHE A 139 -0.99 8.43 -1.28
N PHE A 140 -1.55 7.69 -2.24
CA PHE A 140 -0.93 7.49 -3.55
C PHE A 140 -1.05 8.69 -4.49
N VAL A 141 -1.89 9.67 -4.15
CA VAL A 141 -1.89 11.00 -4.80
C VAL A 141 -0.70 11.82 -4.32
N LEU A 142 -0.41 11.83 -3.02
CA LEU A 142 0.76 12.48 -2.41
C LEU A 142 2.06 11.76 -2.78
N ASN A 143 2.06 10.47 -2.66
CA ASN A 143 3.12 9.51 -3.01
C ASN A 143 4.53 9.84 -2.46
N HIS A 144 4.59 10.30 -1.22
CA HIS A 144 5.82 10.52 -0.45
C HIS A 144 5.60 10.08 1.01
N PRO A 145 6.67 9.94 1.84
CA PRO A 145 6.51 9.50 3.22
C PRO A 145 5.60 10.42 4.02
N VAL A 146 4.59 9.83 4.70
CA VAL A 146 3.65 10.56 5.56
C VAL A 146 3.42 9.82 6.86
N PHE A 147 3.23 10.56 7.94
CA PHE A 147 2.61 10.07 9.15
C PHE A 147 1.09 10.08 8.95
N ALA A 148 0.48 8.92 9.07
CA ALA A 148 -0.97 8.74 8.90
C ALA A 148 -1.62 8.40 10.24
N PHE A 149 -2.77 9.03 10.54
CA PHE A 149 -3.51 8.86 11.79
C PHE A 149 -5.03 8.90 11.55
N GLY A 150 -5.82 8.87 12.64
CA GLY A 150 -7.25 8.66 12.51
C GLY A 150 -7.54 7.23 12.07
N LYS A 151 -8.28 7.00 11.00
CA LYS A 151 -8.46 5.68 10.36
C LYS A 151 -7.38 5.41 9.29
N GLY A 152 -6.36 6.28 9.19
CA GLY A 152 -5.32 6.30 8.17
C GLY A 152 -5.56 7.37 7.09
N GLU A 153 -6.64 8.15 7.20
CA GLU A 153 -7.03 9.18 6.22
C GLU A 153 -6.41 10.56 6.48
N LEU A 154 -5.98 10.83 7.70
CA LEU A 154 -5.30 12.08 8.05
C LEU A 154 -3.79 11.89 7.89
N MET A 155 -3.15 12.79 7.16
CA MET A 155 -1.74 12.61 6.78
C MET A 155 -0.95 13.89 6.99
N GLU A 156 0.24 13.74 7.56
CA GLU A 156 1.25 14.80 7.74
C GLU A 156 2.54 14.36 7.05
N THR A 157 3.13 15.20 6.22
CA THR A 157 4.43 14.92 5.59
C THR A 157 5.51 14.76 6.66
N ILE A 158 6.36 13.75 6.51
CA ILE A 158 7.52 13.53 7.37
C ILE A 158 8.81 13.45 6.54
N ASP A 159 9.90 13.87 7.16
CA ASP A 159 11.24 13.72 6.57
C ASP A 159 11.81 12.35 6.92
N LEU A 160 11.63 11.39 6.03
CA LEU A 160 12.13 10.02 6.16
C LEU A 160 12.66 9.53 4.82
N SER A 161 13.89 9.05 4.80
CA SER A 161 14.51 8.43 3.63
C SER A 161 15.10 7.06 3.98
N LEU A 162 14.78 6.06 3.17
CA LEU A 162 15.38 4.73 3.23
C LEU A 162 16.32 4.45 2.03
N LYS A 163 16.77 5.49 1.33
CA LYS A 163 17.59 5.34 0.11
C LYS A 163 18.95 4.67 0.35
N ASP A 164 19.44 4.73 1.58
CA ASP A 164 20.73 4.12 1.96
C ASP A 164 20.59 2.65 2.38
N TYR A 165 19.39 2.10 2.27
CA TYR A 165 19.08 0.73 2.66
C TYR A 165 18.50 -0.05 1.49
N HIS A 166 18.88 -1.33 1.39
CA HIS A 166 18.22 -2.28 0.50
C HIS A 166 17.03 -2.90 1.22
N MET A 167 15.91 -3.03 0.51
CA MET A 167 14.69 -3.62 1.05
C MET A 167 14.43 -4.97 0.38
N VAL A 168 14.13 -5.97 1.20
CA VAL A 168 13.54 -7.23 0.75
C VAL A 168 12.11 -7.31 1.28
N LEU A 169 11.16 -7.59 0.40
CA LEU A 169 9.77 -7.81 0.73
C LEU A 169 9.38 -9.23 0.35
N VAL A 170 8.80 -9.96 1.31
CA VAL A 170 8.38 -11.34 1.14
C VAL A 170 6.91 -11.45 1.51
N LYS A 171 6.10 -12.06 0.63
CA LYS A 171 4.69 -12.35 0.94
C LYS A 171 4.46 -13.87 1.00
N PRO A 172 4.14 -14.41 2.18
CA PRO A 172 3.68 -15.80 2.32
C PRO A 172 2.41 -16.05 1.53
N ASN A 173 2.18 -17.31 1.15
CA ASN A 173 1.00 -17.69 0.36
C ASN A 173 -0.32 -17.48 1.13
N ARG A 174 -0.26 -17.60 2.47
CA ARG A 174 -1.41 -17.35 3.34
C ARG A 174 -1.48 -15.88 3.78
N GLY A 175 -2.68 -15.45 4.13
CA GLY A 175 -2.93 -14.13 4.69
C GLY A 175 -4.22 -14.13 5.50
N VAL A 176 -4.53 -13.01 6.12
CA VAL A 176 -5.78 -12.75 6.84
C VAL A 176 -6.49 -11.55 6.22
N SER A 177 -7.79 -11.49 6.36
CA SER A 177 -8.53 -10.28 6.00
C SER A 177 -8.28 -9.17 7.04
N THR A 178 -8.33 -7.91 6.61
CA THR A 178 -8.20 -6.75 7.51
C THR A 178 -9.17 -6.82 8.70
N PRO A 179 -10.47 -7.16 8.53
CA PRO A 179 -11.37 -7.35 9.66
C PRO A 179 -10.94 -8.44 10.64
N GLU A 180 -10.27 -9.49 10.17
CA GLU A 180 -9.73 -10.55 11.04
C GLU A 180 -8.50 -10.10 11.81
N ALA A 181 -7.66 -9.26 11.22
CA ALA A 181 -6.51 -8.67 11.90
C ALA A 181 -6.98 -7.80 13.08
N TYR A 182 -8.00 -6.94 12.87
CA TYR A 182 -8.55 -6.10 13.93
C TYR A 182 -9.21 -6.87 15.07
N ARG A 183 -9.82 -8.05 14.84
CA ARG A 183 -10.53 -8.81 15.87
C ARG A 183 -9.65 -9.25 17.06
N GLY A 184 -8.36 -9.33 16.88
CA GLY A 184 -7.42 -9.73 17.94
C GLY A 184 -6.69 -8.56 18.60
N ILE A 185 -7.00 -7.32 18.23
CA ILE A 185 -6.28 -6.13 18.71
C ILE A 185 -6.88 -5.64 20.02
N THR A 186 -6.01 -5.34 20.98
CA THR A 186 -6.32 -4.52 22.16
C THR A 186 -5.68 -3.16 21.94
N PRO A 187 -6.48 -2.11 21.68
CA PRO A 187 -5.95 -0.77 21.47
C PRO A 187 -5.16 -0.26 22.68
N ARG A 188 -4.06 0.44 22.43
CA ARG A 188 -3.21 1.07 23.45
C ARG A 188 -2.55 2.32 22.90
N ALA A 189 -2.17 3.25 23.76
CA ALA A 189 -1.38 4.40 23.33
C ALA A 189 -0.12 3.96 22.58
N ALA A 190 0.25 4.72 21.55
CA ALA A 190 1.49 4.50 20.82
C ALA A 190 2.69 4.56 21.77
N SER A 191 3.60 3.59 21.65
CA SER A 191 4.80 3.53 22.48
C SER A 191 5.93 4.45 22.00
N PHE A 192 5.80 4.94 20.76
CA PHE A 192 6.77 5.82 20.11
C PHE A 192 6.03 6.79 19.18
N ASP A 193 6.46 8.05 19.15
CA ASP A 193 5.92 9.03 18.20
C ASP A 193 6.57 8.83 16.82
N LEU A 194 5.81 8.23 15.89
CA LEU A 194 6.30 7.92 14.55
C LEU A 194 6.66 9.17 13.71
N ARG A 195 6.26 10.37 14.12
CA ARG A 195 6.72 11.62 13.49
C ARG A 195 8.22 11.86 13.70
N GLU A 196 8.77 11.30 14.75
CA GLU A 196 10.19 11.39 15.07
C GLU A 196 11.04 10.29 14.37
N LEU A 197 10.41 9.46 13.54
CA LEU A 197 11.04 8.28 12.93
C LEU A 197 12.29 8.65 12.10
N GLY A 198 12.26 9.77 11.37
CA GLY A 198 13.40 10.23 10.58
C GLY A 198 14.62 10.66 11.39
N LYS A 199 14.46 10.86 12.72
CA LYS A 199 15.55 11.19 13.65
C LYS A 199 16.14 9.95 14.34
N LEU A 200 15.46 8.81 14.25
CA LEU A 200 15.88 7.56 14.87
C LEU A 200 16.59 6.67 13.84
N PRO A 201 17.88 6.34 14.01
CA PRO A 201 18.58 5.39 13.12
C PRO A 201 17.84 4.06 12.99
N VAL A 202 17.82 3.48 11.80
CA VAL A 202 17.09 2.23 11.51
C VAL A 202 17.52 1.07 12.43
N GLU A 203 18.79 1.04 12.82
CA GLU A 203 19.36 0.06 13.74
C GLU A 203 18.72 0.08 15.15
N GLN A 204 18.07 1.18 15.49
CA GLN A 204 17.37 1.36 16.77
C GLN A 204 15.86 1.12 16.68
N TRP A 205 15.32 0.77 15.50
CA TRP A 205 13.89 0.57 15.31
C TRP A 205 13.38 -0.72 15.94
N THR A 206 14.23 -1.76 16.05
CA THR A 206 13.82 -3.05 16.61
C THR A 206 13.30 -2.90 18.04
N GLY A 207 12.09 -3.37 18.29
CA GLY A 207 11.40 -3.28 19.59
C GLY A 207 10.75 -1.94 19.90
N VAL A 208 11.03 -0.87 19.13
CA VAL A 208 10.45 0.47 19.28
C VAL A 208 9.40 0.72 18.20
N VAL A 209 9.77 0.49 16.96
CA VAL A 209 8.89 0.65 15.79
C VAL A 209 8.26 -0.72 15.51
N VAL A 210 7.03 -0.93 15.98
CA VAL A 210 6.34 -2.22 15.91
C VAL A 210 5.03 -2.11 15.14
N ASN A 211 4.54 -3.23 14.65
CA ASN A 211 3.23 -3.35 14.03
C ASN A 211 2.30 -4.13 14.96
N ASP A 212 1.31 -3.48 15.55
CA ASP A 212 0.38 -4.10 16.51
C ASP A 212 -0.39 -5.28 15.92
N PHE A 213 -0.64 -5.30 14.60
CA PHE A 213 -1.29 -6.43 13.94
C PHE A 213 -0.48 -7.71 14.00
N GLU A 214 0.84 -7.66 14.17
CA GLU A 214 1.66 -8.88 14.32
C GLU A 214 1.15 -9.77 15.46
N ASN A 215 0.71 -9.17 16.58
CA ASN A 215 0.17 -9.90 17.73
C ASN A 215 -1.11 -10.69 17.39
N SER A 216 -1.91 -10.24 16.46
CA SER A 216 -3.19 -10.88 16.08
C SER A 216 -3.08 -11.76 14.84
N VAL A 217 -2.10 -11.50 13.97
CA VAL A 217 -1.95 -12.15 12.66
C VAL A 217 -0.97 -13.31 12.70
N ILE A 218 0.18 -13.17 13.35
CA ILE A 218 1.20 -14.24 13.44
C ILE A 218 0.64 -15.56 14.00
N PRO A 219 -0.20 -15.57 15.06
CA PRO A 219 -0.80 -16.82 15.53
C PRO A 219 -1.68 -17.54 14.50
N LYS A 220 -2.17 -16.83 13.49
CA LYS A 220 -3.02 -17.38 12.42
C LYS A 220 -2.23 -17.74 11.16
N VAL A 221 -1.11 -17.06 10.95
CA VAL A 221 -0.19 -17.21 9.82
C VAL A 221 1.23 -17.30 10.34
N PRO A 222 1.63 -18.46 10.93
CA PRO A 222 2.96 -18.64 11.53
C PRO A 222 4.11 -18.43 10.55
N GLU A 223 3.85 -18.61 9.25
CA GLU A 223 4.80 -18.36 8.16
C GLU A 223 5.36 -16.94 8.18
N ILE A 224 4.63 -15.97 8.76
CA ILE A 224 5.13 -14.60 8.93
C ILE A 224 6.35 -14.56 9.85
N GLU A 225 6.29 -15.27 10.99
CA GLU A 225 7.43 -15.32 11.92
C GLU A 225 8.61 -16.10 11.32
N GLU A 226 8.35 -17.15 10.54
CA GLU A 226 9.39 -17.88 9.81
C GLU A 226 10.11 -16.95 8.83
N VAL A 227 9.37 -16.18 8.04
CA VAL A 227 9.93 -15.18 7.12
C VAL A 227 10.75 -14.13 7.88
N LYS A 228 10.23 -13.63 9.02
CA LYS A 228 10.96 -12.65 9.84
C LYS A 228 12.29 -13.21 10.33
N ASN A 229 12.33 -14.47 10.76
CA ASN A 229 13.54 -15.12 11.25
C ASN A 229 14.56 -15.30 10.11
N ILE A 230 14.13 -15.81 8.95
CA ILE A 230 15.01 -15.94 7.78
C ILE A 230 15.59 -14.58 7.35
N LEU A 231 14.78 -13.51 7.31
CA LEU A 231 15.29 -12.18 6.98
C LEU A 231 16.33 -11.69 8.01
N ARG A 232 16.15 -11.97 9.30
CA ARG A 232 17.15 -11.65 10.34
C ARG A 232 18.43 -12.46 10.14
N ASP A 233 18.32 -13.75 9.85
CA ASP A 233 19.47 -14.64 9.59
C ASP A 233 20.23 -14.21 8.32
N LEU A 234 19.57 -13.61 7.34
CA LEU A 234 20.18 -12.97 6.17
C LEU A 234 20.88 -11.64 6.49
N GLY A 235 20.75 -11.14 7.72
CA GLY A 235 21.39 -9.90 8.18
C GLY A 235 20.53 -8.65 8.10
N ALA A 236 19.21 -8.78 8.06
CA ALA A 236 18.32 -7.61 8.13
C ALA A 236 18.51 -6.87 9.46
N ILE A 237 18.73 -5.56 9.39
CA ILE A 237 18.87 -4.68 10.55
C ILE A 237 17.52 -4.33 11.19
N TYR A 238 16.45 -4.39 10.38
CA TYR A 238 15.08 -4.23 10.84
C TYR A 238 14.15 -5.12 10.01
N VAL A 239 13.15 -5.73 10.66
CA VAL A 239 12.15 -6.60 10.02
C VAL A 239 10.78 -6.34 10.62
N SER A 240 9.78 -6.10 9.77
CA SER A 240 8.39 -5.89 10.20
C SER A 240 7.38 -6.38 9.17
N MET A 241 6.20 -6.74 9.63
CA MET A 241 5.04 -6.95 8.77
C MET A 241 4.48 -5.59 8.33
N THR A 242 3.97 -5.48 7.10
CA THR A 242 3.32 -4.26 6.61
C THR A 242 1.81 -4.34 6.69
N GLY A 243 1.17 -3.25 7.13
CA GLY A 243 -0.29 -3.17 7.24
C GLY A 243 -0.87 -4.30 8.08
N SER A 244 -2.01 -4.83 7.68
CA SER A 244 -2.64 -6.02 8.30
C SER A 244 -2.03 -7.35 7.81
N GLY A 245 -0.93 -7.30 7.12
CA GLY A 245 -0.21 -8.46 6.59
C GLY A 245 -0.80 -8.97 5.26
N SER A 246 -0.26 -10.09 4.77
CA SER A 246 0.80 -10.92 5.38
C SER A 246 2.22 -10.60 4.91
N ALA A 247 2.44 -9.56 4.09
CA ALA A 247 3.78 -9.26 3.63
C ALA A 247 4.67 -8.77 4.78
N VAL A 248 5.92 -9.19 4.73
CA VAL A 248 6.99 -8.84 5.66
C VAL A 248 8.09 -8.18 4.86
N TYR A 249 8.71 -7.14 5.40
CA TYR A 249 9.87 -6.52 4.79
C TYR A 249 11.06 -6.50 5.77
N GLY A 250 12.25 -6.61 5.21
CA GLY A 250 13.51 -6.43 5.90
C GLY A 250 14.32 -5.31 5.27
N LEU A 251 15.04 -4.54 6.09
CA LEU A 251 15.99 -3.51 5.66
C LEU A 251 17.42 -4.00 5.88
N PHE A 252 18.29 -3.75 4.90
CA PHE A 252 19.66 -4.26 4.86
C PHE A 252 20.63 -3.14 4.46
N HIS A 253 21.86 -3.23 4.93
CA HIS A 253 22.97 -2.38 4.44
C HIS A 253 23.53 -2.84 3.09
N HIS A 254 23.28 -4.09 2.72
CA HIS A 254 23.83 -4.69 1.49
C HIS A 254 22.76 -5.52 0.78
N LEU A 255 22.92 -5.70 -0.52
CA LEU A 255 22.12 -6.62 -1.31
C LEU A 255 22.29 -8.07 -0.79
N VAL A 256 21.18 -8.80 -0.75
CA VAL A 256 21.14 -10.21 -0.33
C VAL A 256 20.47 -11.08 -1.40
N GLU A 257 20.76 -12.37 -1.44
CA GLU A 257 20.13 -13.32 -2.38
C GLU A 257 18.80 -13.86 -1.79
N ALA A 258 17.81 -12.96 -1.64
CA ALA A 258 16.55 -13.30 -0.98
C ALA A 258 15.72 -14.36 -1.72
N GLU A 259 15.69 -14.36 -3.04
CA GLU A 259 14.91 -15.32 -3.83
C GLU A 259 15.27 -16.78 -3.52
N LYS A 260 16.55 -17.07 -3.26
CA LYS A 260 17.01 -18.41 -2.90
C LYS A 260 16.52 -18.85 -1.53
N ALA A 261 16.31 -17.91 -0.62
CA ALA A 261 15.84 -18.21 0.73
C ALA A 261 14.32 -18.42 0.79
N PHE A 262 13.57 -17.92 -0.21
CA PHE A 262 12.10 -17.95 -0.25
C PHE A 262 11.56 -18.49 -1.58
N PRO A 263 11.91 -19.72 -2.02
CA PRO A 263 11.60 -20.22 -3.35
C PRO A 263 10.10 -20.42 -3.62
N GLU A 264 9.26 -20.48 -2.57
CA GLU A 264 7.82 -20.73 -2.69
C GLU A 264 6.97 -19.47 -2.45
N TYR A 265 7.60 -18.32 -2.13
CA TYR A 265 6.90 -17.08 -1.80
C TYR A 265 7.11 -16.02 -2.89
N PHE A 266 6.22 -15.03 -2.91
CA PHE A 266 6.51 -13.82 -3.68
C PHE A 266 7.63 -13.06 -2.97
N VAL A 267 8.66 -12.75 -3.72
CA VAL A 267 9.81 -11.94 -3.26
C VAL A 267 9.96 -10.73 -4.17
N TRP A 268 10.20 -9.59 -3.58
CA TRP A 268 10.65 -8.40 -4.28
C TRP A 268 11.82 -7.79 -3.51
N GLN A 269 12.76 -7.22 -4.24
CA GLN A 269 13.92 -6.57 -3.67
C GLN A 269 14.15 -5.23 -4.36
N SER A 270 14.45 -4.18 -3.56
CA SER A 270 14.90 -2.89 -4.13
C SER A 270 16.26 -3.05 -4.80
N GLU A 271 16.48 -2.26 -5.84
CA GLU A 271 17.77 -2.16 -6.53
C GLU A 271 18.84 -1.51 -5.65
#